data_94c4f139854aed3856b8d118d27cbfbd
#
_entry.id   94c4f139854aed3856b8d118d27cbfbd
#
_cell.length_a   1.000
_cell.length_b   1.000
_cell.length_c   1.000
_cell.angle_alpha   90.00
_cell.angle_beta   90.00
_cell.angle_gamma   90.00
#
_symmetry.space_group_name_H-M   'P 1'
#
loop_
_entity.id
_entity.type
_entity.pdbx_description
1 polymer ?
#
loop_
_entity_poly.entity_id
_entity_poly.type
_entity_poly.pdbx_seq_one_letter_code
_entity_poly.pdbx_strand_id
1 'polypeptide(L)'
;VLWLFPTAFFILLGAVPLILLLNSLRPRGPRVPVTALFLLEKVLRERPMGRRLGWLWHRNLPLILQLLAALAVITALAGPALLGVGAGARDWVVVMDQSASMKASGASGVRFDAAREELLRRIDGLGGSDRMMIIGAAAEPVVVQPFTRDRARLRRTAEDLDATDAEAPVKEAVLLAHTFLKRQGPHRVVVLTDGAFKGIEELPWAASYLELVQVEGGADNVGILGFQFRRVPGEADEYEAMVLVQNFTERPVHAPLVVTVADRVVSRTLLSLGPSAREVLIYGVPGPLRGRATALLAVDDDLQTDNRAYLSFPDERPTRVLYVGPGNPYLERLLRYFPHVTLARIDRIPEDRVTEQVAAYDVVMLDRVPAPPLERGNFILMRTVPEGLGLRVAGMSPRPVLASADAAHPLAAGVRLDGLVVRDALALAADGGGVSLAASESGPLIHAVEKGDLKALVFAFDLTRSDLPFRVSFPLLVRNAFSWFRPASREFPASQVAAGVPFVADVGVDEEQLVFVSPSGEALPVQTRERTGTYSDTAEVGFYQFSGTRGDGEFAVNLFSEEESRIRPSYRAAPAEAAPAAAESAPGTRFDLWPVLIVLALALLLAECVVVCRTRRSLLPLWLRVPAAAVLVLALVN
;
A
#
# COMPACT_ATOMS: atom_id res chain seq x y z
N VAL A 1 -27.21 -21.29 34.20
CA VAL A 1 -27.70 -22.48 33.48
C VAL A 1 -28.95 -22.08 32.71
N LEU A 2 -28.90 -22.19 31.37
CA LEU A 2 -30.05 -21.96 30.51
C LEU A 2 -30.71 -23.29 30.23
N TRP A 3 -32.07 -23.35 30.35
CA TRP A 3 -32.84 -24.53 30.03
C TRP A 3 -33.44 -24.35 28.64
N LEU A 4 -33.12 -25.25 27.71
CA LEU A 4 -33.57 -25.16 26.30
C LEU A 4 -35.03 -25.60 26.09
N PHE A 5 -35.43 -26.64 26.80
CA PHE A 5 -36.74 -27.23 26.68
C PHE A 5 -37.39 -27.42 28.06
N PRO A 6 -37.74 -26.34 28.79
CA PRO A 6 -38.28 -26.45 30.13
C PRO A 6 -39.62 -27.24 30.14
N THR A 7 -40.37 -27.26 29.05
CA THR A 7 -41.62 -28.03 28.91
C THR A 7 -41.38 -29.53 28.96
N ALA A 8 -40.23 -30.03 28.46
CA ALA A 8 -39.85 -31.45 28.53
C ALA A 8 -39.77 -31.95 29.99
N PHE A 9 -39.42 -31.09 30.94
CA PHE A 9 -39.34 -31.42 32.35
C PHE A 9 -40.70 -31.80 32.95
N PHE A 10 -41.79 -31.10 32.56
CA PHE A 10 -43.14 -31.40 33.03
C PHE A 10 -43.71 -32.68 32.40
N ILE A 11 -43.42 -32.96 31.16
CA ILE A 11 -43.91 -34.18 30.45
C ILE A 11 -43.24 -35.42 31.08
N LEU A 12 -41.95 -35.36 31.39
CA LEU A 12 -41.21 -36.48 31.93
C LEU A 12 -41.41 -36.67 33.44
N LEU A 13 -41.91 -35.64 34.15
CA LEU A 13 -42.28 -35.77 35.58
C LEU A 13 -43.37 -36.86 35.79
N GLY A 14 -44.21 -37.13 34.78
CA GLY A 14 -45.14 -38.25 34.79
C GLY A 14 -44.49 -39.64 34.80
N ALA A 15 -43.21 -39.77 34.40
CA ALA A 15 -42.49 -41.03 34.46
C ALA A 15 -42.19 -41.51 35.89
N VAL A 16 -42.03 -40.57 36.85
CA VAL A 16 -41.74 -40.90 38.25
C VAL A 16 -42.90 -41.67 38.91
N PRO A 17 -44.17 -41.22 38.85
CA PRO A 17 -45.30 -42.01 39.39
C PRO A 17 -45.47 -43.34 38.68
N LEU A 18 -45.19 -43.41 37.39
CA LEU A 18 -45.24 -44.69 36.63
C LEU A 18 -44.21 -45.71 37.15
N ILE A 19 -42.98 -45.28 37.39
CA ILE A 19 -41.91 -46.12 37.96
C ILE A 19 -42.33 -46.61 39.36
N LEU A 20 -42.90 -45.75 40.17
CA LEU A 20 -43.41 -46.11 41.51
C LEU A 20 -44.58 -47.11 41.42
N LEU A 21 -45.52 -46.90 40.51
CA LEU A 21 -46.64 -47.80 40.25
C LEU A 21 -46.17 -49.19 39.80
N LEU A 22 -45.29 -49.26 38.80
CA LEU A 22 -44.69 -50.52 38.31
C LEU A 22 -43.91 -51.26 39.39
N ASN A 23 -43.22 -50.54 40.25
CA ASN A 23 -42.53 -51.14 41.39
C ASN A 23 -43.46 -51.66 42.47
N SER A 24 -44.67 -51.06 42.62
CA SER A 24 -45.72 -51.53 43.58
C SER A 24 -46.42 -52.80 43.12
N LEU A 25 -46.47 -53.03 41.77
CA LEU A 25 -47.10 -54.21 41.14
C LEU A 25 -46.19 -55.46 41.16
N ARG A 26 -45.15 -55.49 41.98
CA ARG A 26 -44.30 -56.69 42.12
C ARG A 26 -45.14 -57.92 42.57
N PRO A 27 -45.07 -59.07 41.84
CA PRO A 27 -45.77 -60.27 42.24
C PRO A 27 -45.29 -60.74 43.61
N ARG A 28 -46.24 -60.96 44.50
CA ARG A 28 -46.02 -61.61 45.80
C ARG A 28 -45.56 -63.02 45.54
N GLY A 29 -44.34 -63.38 45.97
CA GLY A 29 -43.86 -64.75 45.80
C GLY A 29 -44.81 -65.78 46.38
N PRO A 30 -44.83 -67.04 45.85
CA PRO A 30 -45.69 -68.09 46.31
C PRO A 30 -45.53 -68.29 47.83
N ARG A 31 -46.67 -68.39 48.54
CA ARG A 31 -46.62 -68.73 49.97
C ARG A 31 -46.27 -70.21 50.10
N VAL A 32 -45.09 -70.50 50.53
CA VAL A 32 -44.63 -71.84 50.87
C VAL A 32 -44.98 -72.12 52.33
N PRO A 33 -45.86 -73.10 52.63
CA PRO A 33 -46.15 -73.48 53.98
C PRO A 33 -44.86 -74.06 54.66
N VAL A 34 -44.43 -73.43 55.70
CA VAL A 34 -43.24 -73.85 56.51
C VAL A 34 -43.73 -74.38 57.80
N THR A 35 -43.56 -75.68 58.05
CA THR A 35 -44.07 -76.39 59.26
C THR A 35 -43.35 -76.11 60.57
N ALA A 36 -42.21 -75.30 60.57
CA ALA A 36 -41.44 -74.95 61.75
C ALA A 36 -41.37 -73.45 62.00
N LEU A 37 -42.49 -72.71 61.98
CA LEU A 37 -42.59 -71.26 62.07
C LEU A 37 -42.01 -70.73 63.43
N PHE A 38 -42.16 -71.54 64.56
CA PHE A 38 -41.75 -71.18 65.89
C PHE A 38 -40.22 -71.12 66.08
N LEU A 39 -39.49 -71.92 65.29
CA LEU A 39 -38.00 -71.86 65.28
C LEU A 39 -37.49 -70.61 64.54
N LEU A 40 -38.20 -70.21 63.47
CA LEU A 40 -37.85 -69.01 62.72
C LEU A 40 -38.13 -67.74 63.53
N GLU A 41 -39.20 -67.73 64.34
CA GLU A 41 -39.58 -66.63 65.20
C GLU A 41 -38.55 -66.38 66.29
N LYS A 42 -37.95 -67.45 66.85
CA LYS A 42 -36.91 -67.33 67.93
C LYS A 42 -35.60 -66.80 67.35
N VAL A 43 -35.22 -67.15 66.12
CA VAL A 43 -34.01 -66.61 65.48
C VAL A 43 -34.18 -65.18 64.99
N LEU A 44 -35.40 -64.78 64.68
CA LEU A 44 -35.70 -63.41 64.24
C LEU A 44 -35.75 -62.40 65.44
N ARG A 45 -36.08 -62.88 66.69
CA ARG A 45 -36.08 -62.02 67.89
C ARG A 45 -34.68 -61.65 68.40
N GLU A 46 -33.65 -62.40 68.08
CA GLU A 46 -32.29 -62.18 68.57
C GLU A 46 -31.42 -61.28 67.66
N ARG A 47 -31.96 -60.64 66.58
CA ARG A 47 -31.23 -59.69 65.72
C ARG A 47 -31.22 -58.31 66.32
N PRO A 48 -30.02 -57.71 66.62
CA PRO A 48 -29.95 -56.36 67.17
C PRO A 48 -30.52 -55.31 66.23
N MET A 49 -31.21 -54.34 66.79
CA MET A 49 -31.99 -53.26 66.13
C MET A 49 -31.18 -52.37 65.16
N GLY A 50 -29.88 -52.42 65.25
CA GLY A 50 -28.97 -51.61 64.40
C GLY A 50 -28.89 -51.99 62.93
N ARG A 51 -29.36 -53.15 62.47
CA ARG A 51 -29.34 -53.60 61.06
C ARG A 51 -30.57 -53.27 60.25
N ARG A 52 -31.60 -52.69 60.86
CA ARG A 52 -32.86 -52.41 60.10
C ARG A 52 -32.75 -51.33 59.05
N LEU A 53 -31.91 -50.32 59.28
CA LEU A 53 -31.70 -49.24 58.31
C LEU A 53 -30.92 -49.73 57.08
N GLY A 54 -29.85 -50.53 57.24
CA GLY A 54 -29.11 -51.11 56.16
C GLY A 54 -29.93 -52.06 55.27
N TRP A 55 -30.84 -52.85 55.86
CA TRP A 55 -31.70 -53.75 55.09
C TRP A 55 -32.77 -53.02 54.27
N LEU A 56 -33.32 -51.90 54.75
CA LEU A 56 -34.20 -51.00 53.98
C LEU A 56 -33.51 -50.35 52.82
N TRP A 57 -32.25 -49.94 52.99
CA TRP A 57 -31.44 -49.36 51.94
C TRP A 57 -31.12 -50.39 50.82
N HIS A 58 -30.67 -51.58 51.18
CA HIS A 58 -30.37 -52.62 50.19
C HIS A 58 -31.61 -53.10 49.42
N ARG A 59 -32.77 -53.11 50.04
CA ARG A 59 -34.03 -53.53 49.38
C ARG A 59 -34.56 -52.48 48.42
N ASN A 60 -34.33 -51.22 48.66
CA ASN A 60 -34.81 -50.10 47.83
C ASN A 60 -33.73 -49.52 46.92
N LEU A 61 -32.49 -49.96 47.01
CA LEU A 61 -31.37 -49.48 46.19
C LEU A 61 -31.66 -49.52 44.67
N PRO A 62 -32.23 -50.59 44.09
CA PRO A 62 -32.56 -50.57 42.67
C PRO A 62 -33.61 -49.48 42.31
N LEU A 63 -34.59 -49.25 43.15
CA LEU A 63 -35.58 -48.18 42.95
C LEU A 63 -34.95 -46.79 42.99
N ILE A 64 -34.02 -46.58 43.93
CA ILE A 64 -33.30 -45.31 44.05
C ILE A 64 -32.45 -45.06 42.78
N LEU A 65 -31.74 -46.09 42.32
CA LEU A 65 -30.94 -46.01 41.09
C LEU A 65 -31.80 -45.73 39.84
N GLN A 66 -32.99 -46.35 39.72
CA GLN A 66 -33.95 -46.06 38.65
C GLN A 66 -34.46 -44.63 38.69
N LEU A 67 -34.80 -44.14 39.85
CA LEU A 67 -35.27 -42.75 40.02
C LEU A 67 -34.19 -41.74 39.71
N LEU A 68 -32.95 -42.01 40.12
CA LEU A 68 -31.79 -41.15 39.78
C LEU A 68 -31.47 -41.19 38.27
N ALA A 69 -31.54 -42.37 37.64
CA ALA A 69 -31.36 -42.49 36.20
C ALA A 69 -32.48 -41.76 35.44
N ALA A 70 -33.72 -41.89 35.85
CA ALA A 70 -34.86 -41.17 35.26
C ALA A 70 -34.68 -39.64 35.42
N LEU A 71 -34.25 -39.19 36.60
CA LEU A 71 -33.98 -37.78 36.86
C LEU A 71 -32.84 -37.25 35.96
N ALA A 72 -31.77 -38.04 35.78
CA ALA A 72 -30.68 -37.67 34.89
C ALA A 72 -31.13 -37.56 33.42
N VAL A 73 -31.97 -38.49 32.91
CA VAL A 73 -32.55 -38.43 31.55
C VAL A 73 -33.49 -37.23 31.43
N ILE A 74 -34.38 -36.99 32.39
CA ILE A 74 -35.30 -35.84 32.36
C ILE A 74 -34.49 -34.52 32.32
N THR A 75 -33.42 -34.42 33.15
CA THR A 75 -32.56 -33.25 33.17
C THR A 75 -31.79 -33.10 31.86
N ALA A 76 -31.31 -34.19 31.24
CA ALA A 76 -30.65 -34.18 29.96
C ALA A 76 -31.58 -33.68 28.82
N LEU A 77 -32.82 -34.16 28.79
CA LEU A 77 -33.86 -33.75 27.82
C LEU A 77 -34.30 -32.29 27.99
N ALA A 78 -34.24 -31.76 29.20
CA ALA A 78 -34.49 -30.34 29.46
C ALA A 78 -33.35 -29.45 28.90
N GLY A 79 -32.23 -30.04 28.46
CA GLY A 79 -31.13 -29.36 27.78
C GLY A 79 -30.45 -28.28 28.63
N PRO A 80 -29.86 -28.61 29.77
CA PRO A 80 -29.12 -27.65 30.56
C PRO A 80 -27.85 -27.27 29.82
N ALA A 81 -27.69 -25.97 29.53
CA ALA A 81 -26.47 -25.41 28.95
C ALA A 81 -25.81 -24.45 29.94
N LEU A 82 -24.52 -24.60 30.14
CA LEU A 82 -23.69 -23.60 30.79
C LEU A 82 -23.31 -22.57 29.74
N LEU A 83 -23.77 -21.34 29.89
CA LEU A 83 -23.18 -20.22 29.22
C LEU A 83 -21.79 -20.03 29.87
N GLY A 84 -20.77 -20.47 29.16
CA GLY A 84 -19.40 -20.13 29.51
C GLY A 84 -19.28 -18.60 29.46
N VAL A 85 -18.89 -17.99 30.54
CA VAL A 85 -18.43 -16.59 30.60
C VAL A 85 -17.01 -16.54 30.01
N GLY A 86 -16.83 -17.20 28.87
CA GLY A 86 -15.68 -17.01 28.01
C GLY A 86 -16.16 -16.16 26.84
N ALA A 87 -15.86 -14.87 26.82
CA ALA A 87 -15.93 -14.12 25.57
C ALA A 87 -15.20 -14.97 24.53
N GLY A 88 -15.92 -15.45 23.50
CA GLY A 88 -15.31 -16.20 22.42
C GLY A 88 -14.10 -15.43 21.91
N ALA A 89 -13.06 -16.13 21.47
CA ALA A 89 -11.87 -15.52 20.93
C ALA A 89 -12.27 -14.41 19.93
N ARG A 90 -11.86 -13.18 20.22
CA ARG A 90 -12.13 -12.02 19.38
C ARG A 90 -10.96 -11.80 18.44
N ASP A 91 -11.29 -11.51 17.19
CA ASP A 91 -10.30 -11.05 16.22
C ASP A 91 -10.33 -9.51 16.20
N TRP A 92 -9.20 -8.91 16.58
CA TRP A 92 -8.99 -7.47 16.54
C TRP A 92 -8.16 -7.11 15.32
N VAL A 93 -8.63 -6.16 14.53
CA VAL A 93 -7.83 -5.54 13.48
C VAL A 93 -7.65 -4.08 13.86
N VAL A 94 -6.41 -3.67 14.07
CA VAL A 94 -6.08 -2.28 14.35
C VAL A 94 -5.45 -1.67 13.13
N VAL A 95 -6.06 -0.59 12.64
CA VAL A 95 -5.52 0.26 11.58
C VAL A 95 -4.86 1.45 12.25
N MET A 96 -3.55 1.59 12.04
CA MET A 96 -2.75 2.69 12.56
C MET A 96 -2.53 3.69 11.43
N ASP A 97 -3.07 4.88 11.59
CA ASP A 97 -2.84 5.99 10.69
C ASP A 97 -1.39 6.49 10.83
N GLN A 98 -0.66 6.47 9.73
CA GLN A 98 0.74 6.88 9.64
C GLN A 98 0.92 8.10 8.72
N SER A 99 -0.17 8.86 8.48
CA SER A 99 -0.15 10.06 7.65
C SER A 99 0.73 11.17 8.23
N ALA A 100 1.04 12.15 7.39
CA ALA A 100 1.84 13.31 7.78
C ALA A 100 1.18 14.13 8.90
N SER A 101 -0.14 14.26 8.90
CA SER A 101 -0.91 14.97 9.92
C SER A 101 -0.78 14.34 11.33
N MET A 102 -0.46 13.04 11.40
CA MET A 102 -0.17 12.34 12.66
C MET A 102 1.15 12.80 13.30
N LYS A 103 2.03 13.50 12.59
CA LYS A 103 3.22 14.16 13.15
C LYS A 103 2.89 15.49 13.85
N ALA A 104 1.67 15.99 13.73
CA ALA A 104 1.28 17.22 14.37
C ALA A 104 1.48 17.13 15.89
N SER A 105 2.10 18.19 16.45
CA SER A 105 2.41 18.31 17.86
C SER A 105 1.54 19.37 18.52
N GLY A 106 1.07 19.12 19.73
CA GLY A 106 0.29 20.06 20.51
C GLY A 106 0.69 20.00 21.99
N ALA A 107 -0.11 20.61 22.83
CA ALA A 107 0.14 20.64 24.29
C ALA A 107 0.20 19.24 24.91
N SER A 108 -0.43 18.24 24.31
CA SER A 108 -0.45 16.82 24.74
C SER A 108 0.68 15.98 24.14
N GLY A 109 1.56 16.54 23.31
CA GLY A 109 2.60 15.80 22.59
C GLY A 109 2.25 15.56 21.11
N VAL A 110 2.93 14.59 20.50
CA VAL A 110 2.73 14.20 19.11
C VAL A 110 1.54 13.24 19.00
N ARG A 111 0.66 13.46 18.03
CA ARG A 111 -0.54 12.62 17.81
C ARG A 111 -0.20 11.15 17.62
N PHE A 112 0.83 10.86 16.84
CA PHE A 112 1.25 9.48 16.58
C PHE A 112 1.66 8.75 17.85
N ASP A 113 2.35 9.43 18.78
CA ASP A 113 2.73 8.84 20.06
C ASP A 113 1.50 8.52 20.92
N ALA A 114 0.50 9.39 20.94
CA ALA A 114 -0.76 9.14 21.63
C ALA A 114 -1.52 7.94 21.01
N ALA A 115 -1.50 7.80 19.68
CA ALA A 115 -2.09 6.65 19.00
C ALA A 115 -1.32 5.36 19.30
N ARG A 116 0.01 5.42 19.35
CA ARG A 116 0.88 4.29 19.74
C ARG A 116 0.62 3.85 21.17
N GLU A 117 0.47 4.78 22.10
CA GLU A 117 0.11 4.46 23.50
C GLU A 117 -1.25 3.79 23.61
N GLU A 118 -2.24 4.24 22.83
CA GLU A 118 -3.55 3.59 22.76
C GLU A 118 -3.45 2.16 22.22
N LEU A 119 -2.67 1.96 21.16
CA LEU A 119 -2.41 0.63 20.61
C LEU A 119 -1.78 -0.28 21.66
N LEU A 120 -0.77 0.19 22.38
CA LEU A 120 -0.10 -0.57 23.44
C LEU A 120 -1.08 -0.92 24.58
N ARG A 121 -1.94 0.02 25.00
CA ARG A 121 -2.99 -0.24 26.01
C ARG A 121 -3.95 -1.35 25.56
N ARG A 122 -4.33 -1.36 24.28
CA ARG A 122 -5.21 -2.40 23.71
C ARG A 122 -4.52 -3.76 23.63
N ILE A 123 -3.23 -3.80 23.27
CA ILE A 123 -2.43 -5.04 23.30
C ILE A 123 -2.40 -5.63 24.72
N ASP A 124 -2.24 -4.79 25.73
CA ASP A 124 -2.24 -5.24 27.13
C ASP A 124 -3.60 -5.75 27.61
N GLY A 125 -4.67 -5.16 27.10
CA GLY A 125 -6.05 -5.53 27.38
C GLY A 125 -6.56 -6.78 26.67
N LEU A 126 -5.78 -7.40 25.75
CA LEU A 126 -6.21 -8.58 25.00
C LEU A 126 -6.57 -9.74 25.94
N GLY A 127 -7.66 -10.42 25.68
CA GLY A 127 -8.00 -11.69 26.34
C GLY A 127 -7.03 -12.82 25.95
N GLY A 128 -6.90 -13.84 26.79
CA GLY A 128 -5.97 -14.96 26.52
C GLY A 128 -6.25 -15.73 25.22
N SER A 129 -7.49 -15.66 24.71
CA SER A 129 -7.92 -16.29 23.45
C SER A 129 -7.95 -15.33 22.27
N ASP A 130 -7.87 -14.02 22.48
CA ASP A 130 -7.97 -13.00 21.45
C ASP A 130 -6.75 -12.98 20.54
N ARG A 131 -6.95 -12.56 19.28
CA ARG A 131 -5.89 -12.35 18.30
C ARG A 131 -5.95 -10.92 17.80
N MET A 132 -4.81 -10.33 17.53
CA MET A 132 -4.72 -9.00 16.93
C MET A 132 -3.89 -9.02 15.66
N MET A 133 -4.34 -8.26 14.68
CA MET A 133 -3.63 -7.88 13.46
C MET A 133 -3.41 -6.38 13.49
N ILE A 134 -2.26 -5.91 13.01
CA ILE A 134 -1.96 -4.50 12.86
C ILE A 134 -1.76 -4.20 11.38
N ILE A 135 -2.50 -3.21 10.89
CA ILE A 135 -2.37 -2.66 9.54
C ILE A 135 -1.82 -1.25 9.68
N GLY A 136 -0.71 -0.95 9.02
CA GLY A 136 -0.20 0.40 8.87
C GLY A 136 -0.86 1.06 7.66
N ALA A 137 -1.44 2.24 7.86
CA ALA A 137 -1.92 3.10 6.79
C ALA A 137 -0.87 4.20 6.56
N ALA A 138 0.14 3.88 5.76
CA ALA A 138 1.13 4.81 5.21
C ALA A 138 0.72 5.19 3.78
N ALA A 139 1.64 5.51 2.88
CA ALA A 139 1.34 5.78 1.46
C ALA A 139 0.56 4.64 0.80
N GLU A 140 0.80 3.40 1.21
CA GLU A 140 0.01 2.22 0.86
C GLU A 140 -0.36 1.45 2.13
N PRO A 141 -1.60 0.92 2.25
CA PRO A 141 -2.00 0.11 3.38
C PRO A 141 -1.27 -1.23 3.40
N VAL A 142 -0.57 -1.54 4.48
CA VAL A 142 0.21 -2.78 4.61
C VAL A 142 -0.14 -3.51 5.89
N VAL A 143 -0.26 -4.84 5.82
CA VAL A 143 -0.36 -5.68 7.02
C VAL A 143 1.03 -5.79 7.66
N VAL A 144 1.27 -4.96 8.67
CA VAL A 144 2.56 -4.93 9.38
C VAL A 144 2.71 -6.15 10.29
N GLN A 145 1.62 -6.54 10.98
CA GLN A 145 1.59 -7.72 11.82
C GLN A 145 0.33 -8.54 11.53
N PRO A 146 0.47 -9.74 10.93
CA PRO A 146 -0.65 -10.68 10.79
C PRO A 146 -1.21 -11.15 12.13
N PHE A 147 -2.43 -11.70 12.13
CA PHE A 147 -3.10 -12.18 13.34
C PHE A 147 -2.19 -13.02 14.24
N THR A 148 -1.95 -12.54 15.45
CA THR A 148 -1.18 -13.24 16.46
C THR A 148 -1.78 -13.06 17.86
N ARG A 149 -1.45 -13.99 18.78
CA ARG A 149 -1.72 -13.91 20.22
C ARG A 149 -0.49 -13.47 21.01
N ASP A 150 0.64 -13.38 20.34
CA ASP A 150 1.91 -13.02 20.97
C ASP A 150 1.97 -11.51 21.22
N ARG A 151 1.67 -11.12 22.46
CA ARG A 151 1.70 -9.72 22.91
C ARG A 151 3.08 -9.09 22.80
N ALA A 152 4.15 -9.87 23.01
CA ALA A 152 5.51 -9.33 22.95
C ALA A 152 5.87 -8.98 21.50
N ARG A 153 5.39 -9.76 20.53
CA ARG A 153 5.55 -9.48 19.11
C ARG A 153 4.73 -8.26 18.70
N LEU A 154 3.46 -8.20 19.14
CA LEU A 154 2.59 -7.03 18.87
C LEU A 154 3.19 -5.73 19.42
N ARG A 155 3.74 -5.77 20.65
CA ARG A 155 4.38 -4.59 21.25
C ARG A 155 5.59 -4.11 20.44
N ARG A 156 6.50 -5.02 20.07
CA ARG A 156 7.66 -4.67 19.25
C ARG A 156 7.22 -4.02 17.95
N THR A 157 6.25 -4.63 17.26
CA THR A 157 5.71 -4.04 16.02
C THR A 157 5.12 -2.64 16.26
N ALA A 158 4.38 -2.44 17.36
CA ALA A 158 3.80 -1.13 17.70
C ALA A 158 4.88 -0.07 18.03
N GLU A 159 5.97 -0.49 18.66
CA GLU A 159 7.13 0.36 19.00
C GLU A 159 7.95 0.73 17.75
N ASP A 160 8.02 -0.16 16.76
CA ASP A 160 8.76 0.02 15.49
C ASP A 160 7.97 0.84 14.45
N LEU A 161 6.67 1.12 14.68
CA LEU A 161 5.86 1.95 13.77
C LEU A 161 6.15 3.43 13.97
N ASP A 162 6.27 4.16 12.85
CA ASP A 162 6.42 5.62 12.84
C ASP A 162 5.47 6.27 11.84
N ALA A 163 5.16 7.57 12.06
CA ALA A 163 4.43 8.37 11.10
C ALA A 163 5.34 8.75 9.92
N THR A 164 4.77 8.74 8.72
CA THR A 164 5.43 9.14 7.48
C THR A 164 5.17 10.62 7.16
N ASP A 165 5.77 11.14 6.09
CA ASP A 165 5.44 12.45 5.55
C ASP A 165 4.46 12.36 4.36
N ALA A 166 3.87 11.18 4.14
CA ALA A 166 2.94 10.93 3.04
C ALA A 166 1.48 11.07 3.48
N GLU A 167 0.61 11.24 2.51
CA GLU A 167 -0.83 11.09 2.71
C GLU A 167 -1.18 9.61 2.91
N ALA A 168 -2.05 9.31 3.88
CA ALA A 168 -2.44 7.93 4.17
C ALA A 168 -3.86 7.61 3.67
N PRO A 169 -4.05 6.58 2.85
CA PRO A 169 -5.36 6.13 2.41
C PRO A 169 -6.05 5.29 3.50
N VAL A 170 -6.51 5.95 4.58
CA VAL A 170 -7.14 5.31 5.74
C VAL A 170 -8.40 4.52 5.35
N LYS A 171 -9.18 5.03 4.39
CA LYS A 171 -10.37 4.33 3.85
C LYS A 171 -9.98 2.99 3.23
N GLU A 172 -8.94 2.96 2.42
CA GLU A 172 -8.42 1.76 1.77
C GLU A 172 -7.86 0.77 2.80
N ALA A 173 -7.24 1.27 3.87
CA ALA A 173 -6.78 0.45 4.98
C ALA A 173 -7.95 -0.21 5.74
N VAL A 174 -9.06 0.48 5.93
CA VAL A 174 -10.30 -0.08 6.49
C VAL A 174 -10.92 -1.12 5.55
N LEU A 175 -10.91 -0.88 4.23
CA LEU A 175 -11.35 -1.86 3.24
C LEU A 175 -10.46 -3.12 3.26
N LEU A 176 -9.15 -2.94 3.37
CA LEU A 176 -8.20 -4.04 3.54
C LEU A 176 -8.51 -4.83 4.82
N ALA A 177 -8.71 -4.14 5.95
CA ALA A 177 -9.08 -4.76 7.22
C ALA A 177 -10.35 -5.62 7.08
N HIS A 178 -11.35 -5.13 6.36
CA HIS A 178 -12.60 -5.85 6.11
C HIS A 178 -12.40 -7.19 5.38
N THR A 179 -11.43 -7.28 4.48
CA THR A 179 -11.16 -8.52 3.73
C THR A 179 -10.70 -9.66 4.63
N PHE A 180 -10.08 -9.35 5.77
CA PHE A 180 -9.60 -10.33 6.74
C PHE A 180 -10.64 -10.74 7.78
N LEU A 181 -11.79 -10.06 7.82
CA LEU A 181 -12.84 -10.38 8.77
C LEU A 181 -13.61 -11.62 8.28
N LYS A 182 -13.71 -12.63 9.14
CA LYS A 182 -14.53 -13.80 8.85
C LYS A 182 -16.00 -13.41 8.95
N ARG A 183 -16.85 -13.90 8.03
CA ARG A 183 -18.30 -13.67 8.05
C ARG A 183 -18.99 -14.14 9.34
N GLN A 184 -18.38 -15.00 10.14
CA GLN A 184 -18.92 -15.54 11.39
C GLN A 184 -17.87 -15.45 12.49
N GLY A 185 -18.19 -14.74 13.57
CA GLY A 185 -17.37 -14.60 14.76
C GLY A 185 -17.32 -13.16 15.30
N PRO A 186 -17.00 -12.98 16.58
CA PRO A 186 -16.83 -11.66 17.16
C PRO A 186 -15.54 -11.03 16.64
N HIS A 187 -15.66 -9.96 15.88
CA HIS A 187 -14.53 -9.18 15.37
C HIS A 187 -14.73 -7.69 15.67
N ARG A 188 -13.65 -6.95 15.74
CA ARG A 188 -13.64 -5.49 15.85
C ARG A 188 -12.52 -4.91 15.01
N VAL A 189 -12.81 -3.84 14.30
CA VAL A 189 -11.84 -3.00 13.63
C VAL A 189 -11.70 -1.72 14.43
N VAL A 190 -10.48 -1.37 14.80
CA VAL A 190 -10.17 -0.12 15.49
C VAL A 190 -9.29 0.71 14.58
N VAL A 191 -9.67 1.94 14.33
CA VAL A 191 -8.85 2.90 13.56
C VAL A 191 -8.34 3.95 14.52
N LEU A 192 -7.02 4.05 14.62
CA LEU A 192 -6.34 5.06 15.42
C LEU A 192 -5.86 6.16 14.47
N THR A 193 -6.49 7.33 14.53
CA THR A 193 -6.30 8.43 13.57
C THR A 193 -6.60 9.77 14.23
N ASP A 194 -6.17 10.86 13.62
CA ASP A 194 -6.55 12.22 14.02
C ASP A 194 -7.88 12.70 13.43
N GLY A 195 -8.46 11.94 12.49
CA GLY A 195 -9.70 12.27 11.80
C GLY A 195 -9.54 13.27 10.65
N ALA A 196 -8.32 13.51 10.18
CA ALA A 196 -8.04 14.39 9.03
C ALA A 196 -8.15 13.66 7.69
N PHE A 197 -9.11 12.75 7.54
CA PHE A 197 -9.35 12.00 6.31
C PHE A 197 -10.83 12.04 5.92
N LYS A 198 -11.14 11.67 4.66
CA LYS A 198 -12.50 11.69 4.10
C LYS A 198 -12.95 10.30 3.64
N GLY A 199 -14.24 10.14 3.45
CA GLY A 199 -14.83 8.99 2.75
C GLY A 199 -15.19 7.79 3.64
N ILE A 200 -15.06 7.87 4.96
CA ILE A 200 -15.49 6.78 5.84
C ILE A 200 -17.03 6.70 5.93
N GLU A 201 -17.71 7.82 5.70
CA GLU A 201 -19.18 7.90 5.63
C GLU A 201 -19.75 7.09 4.45
N GLU A 202 -18.91 6.82 3.44
CA GLU A 202 -19.27 6.00 2.29
C GLU A 202 -19.25 4.50 2.60
N LEU A 203 -18.91 4.11 3.84
CA LEU A 203 -18.83 2.73 4.30
C LEU A 203 -19.91 2.43 5.36
N PRO A 204 -21.22 2.44 5.01
CA PRO A 204 -22.31 2.30 5.98
C PRO A 204 -22.29 0.96 6.73
N TRP A 205 -21.68 -0.07 6.14
CA TRP A 205 -21.50 -1.38 6.76
C TRP A 205 -20.45 -1.39 7.88
N ALA A 206 -19.55 -0.40 7.89
CA ALA A 206 -18.50 -0.33 8.91
C ALA A 206 -19.05 0.06 10.30
N ALA A 207 -20.16 0.78 10.37
CA ALA A 207 -20.73 1.31 11.62
C ALA A 207 -21.01 0.26 12.70
N SER A 208 -21.18 -1.02 12.33
CA SER A 208 -21.52 -2.08 13.28
C SER A 208 -20.33 -2.69 14.03
N TYR A 209 -19.11 -2.60 13.49
CA TYR A 209 -17.91 -3.21 14.09
C TYR A 209 -16.66 -2.32 14.02
N LEU A 210 -16.76 -1.13 13.40
CA LEU A 210 -15.71 -0.13 13.34
C LEU A 210 -15.77 0.74 14.59
N GLU A 211 -14.66 0.84 15.29
CA GLU A 211 -14.41 1.79 16.36
C GLU A 211 -13.37 2.80 15.89
N LEU A 212 -13.75 4.05 15.79
CA LEU A 212 -12.86 5.12 15.41
C LEU A 212 -12.36 5.80 16.69
N VAL A 213 -11.07 5.74 16.93
CA VAL A 213 -10.41 6.37 18.06
C VAL A 213 -9.65 7.56 17.55
N GLN A 214 -10.19 8.72 17.82
CA GLN A 214 -9.59 9.98 17.43
C GLN A 214 -8.57 10.40 18.47
N VAL A 215 -7.31 10.63 18.02
CA VAL A 215 -6.27 11.20 18.87
C VAL A 215 -6.28 12.71 18.76
N GLU A 216 -6.18 13.36 19.91
CA GLU A 216 -6.14 14.81 19.98
C GLU A 216 -4.71 15.32 19.85
N GLY A 217 -4.55 16.51 19.23
CA GLY A 217 -3.26 17.17 19.05
C GLY A 217 -3.45 18.61 18.63
N GLY A 218 -2.38 19.24 18.15
CA GLY A 218 -2.40 20.59 17.61
C GLY A 218 -3.42 20.80 16.50
N ALA A 219 -3.88 22.01 16.31
CA ALA A 219 -4.91 22.37 15.34
C ALA A 219 -4.55 23.59 14.47
N ASP A 220 -3.44 24.23 14.77
CA ASP A 220 -2.99 25.45 14.08
C ASP A 220 -1.84 25.12 13.12
N ASN A 221 -2.08 25.36 11.82
CA ASN A 221 -1.08 25.09 10.79
C ASN A 221 -1.07 26.16 9.70
N VAL A 222 0.10 26.43 9.15
CA VAL A 222 0.32 27.25 7.96
C VAL A 222 1.31 26.53 7.06
N GLY A 223 0.87 26.00 5.94
CA GLY A 223 1.68 25.13 5.12
C GLY A 223 1.99 25.66 3.73
N ILE A 224 3.08 25.18 3.15
CA ILE A 224 3.45 25.35 1.74
C ILE A 224 2.80 24.21 0.94
N LEU A 225 1.84 24.57 0.07
CA LEU A 225 1.11 23.60 -0.77
C LEU A 225 1.66 23.47 -2.19
N GLY A 226 2.67 24.25 -2.54
CA GLY A 226 3.27 24.17 -3.87
C GLY A 226 4.52 25.02 -3.97
N PHE A 227 5.50 24.48 -4.69
CA PHE A 227 6.76 25.15 -5.00
C PHE A 227 7.19 24.74 -6.39
N GLN A 228 7.18 25.70 -7.34
CA GLN A 228 7.45 25.45 -8.75
C GLN A 228 8.28 26.57 -9.35
N PHE A 229 8.97 26.26 -10.44
CA PHE A 229 9.68 27.24 -11.24
C PHE A 229 9.17 27.18 -12.68
N ARG A 230 9.05 28.33 -13.31
CA ARG A 230 8.77 28.42 -14.74
C ARG A 230 9.73 29.38 -15.41
N ARG A 231 10.04 29.14 -16.67
CA ARG A 231 10.84 30.09 -17.47
C ARG A 231 9.97 31.23 -17.94
N VAL A 232 10.51 32.45 -17.90
CA VAL A 232 9.82 33.63 -18.44
C VAL A 232 9.82 33.57 -19.95
N PRO A 233 8.65 33.59 -20.62
CA PRO A 233 8.60 33.54 -22.07
C PRO A 233 9.30 34.73 -22.72
N GLY A 234 10.22 34.44 -23.64
CA GLY A 234 10.96 35.49 -24.37
C GLY A 234 12.30 35.90 -23.74
N GLU A 235 12.57 35.51 -22.50
CA GLU A 235 13.82 35.78 -21.80
C GLU A 235 14.63 34.49 -21.60
N ALA A 236 15.91 34.49 -22.06
CA ALA A 236 16.65 33.25 -22.18
C ALA A 236 17.06 32.64 -20.83
N ASP A 237 17.33 33.46 -19.83
CA ASP A 237 17.88 33.06 -18.52
C ASP A 237 17.11 33.68 -17.35
N GLU A 238 15.79 33.96 -17.52
CA GLU A 238 14.95 34.42 -16.44
C GLU A 238 13.86 33.39 -16.11
N TYR A 239 13.69 33.18 -14.81
CA TYR A 239 12.73 32.22 -14.24
C TYR A 239 11.87 32.89 -13.18
N GLU A 240 10.71 32.35 -12.95
CA GLU A 240 9.84 32.72 -11.86
C GLU A 240 9.67 31.54 -10.90
N ALA A 241 10.01 31.75 -9.63
CA ALA A 241 9.67 30.84 -8.55
C ALA A 241 8.27 31.16 -8.04
N MET A 242 7.41 30.16 -8.03
CA MET A 242 6.05 30.27 -7.52
C MET A 242 5.93 29.45 -6.22
N VAL A 243 5.50 30.10 -5.14
CA VAL A 243 5.24 29.45 -3.84
C VAL A 243 3.78 29.66 -3.50
N LEU A 244 3.08 28.56 -3.20
CA LEU A 244 1.71 28.57 -2.74
C LEU A 244 1.69 28.28 -1.25
N VAL A 245 1.16 29.22 -0.45
CA VAL A 245 1.05 29.11 1.00
C VAL A 245 -0.41 29.23 1.41
N GLN A 246 -0.81 28.49 2.42
CA GLN A 246 -2.15 28.57 3.00
C GLN A 246 -2.11 28.61 4.52
N ASN A 247 -2.87 29.52 5.11
CA ASN A 247 -3.14 29.56 6.54
C ASN A 247 -4.39 28.71 6.83
N PHE A 248 -4.24 27.65 7.61
CA PHE A 248 -5.36 26.78 8.02
C PHE A 248 -5.95 27.18 9.38
N THR A 249 -5.40 28.24 9.99
CA THR A 249 -5.89 28.73 11.30
C THR A 249 -7.05 29.73 11.14
N GLU A 250 -7.76 29.98 12.24
CA GLU A 250 -8.85 30.97 12.30
C GLU A 250 -8.37 32.39 12.67
N ARG A 251 -7.06 32.58 12.77
CA ARG A 251 -6.43 33.85 13.14
C ARG A 251 -5.42 34.27 12.07
N PRO A 252 -5.17 35.59 11.93
CA PRO A 252 -4.14 36.06 11.03
C PRO A 252 -2.76 35.60 11.52
N VAL A 253 -1.90 35.19 10.57
CA VAL A 253 -0.54 34.75 10.84
C VAL A 253 0.44 35.61 10.08
N HIS A 254 1.53 35.99 10.76
CA HIS A 254 2.67 36.69 10.17
C HIS A 254 3.88 35.77 10.21
N ALA A 255 4.40 35.40 9.05
CA ALA A 255 5.52 34.47 8.95
C ALA A 255 6.52 34.90 7.87
N PRO A 256 7.83 34.86 8.12
CA PRO A 256 8.83 35.04 7.08
C PRO A 256 8.87 33.84 6.14
N LEU A 257 8.75 34.08 4.84
CA LEU A 257 9.04 33.10 3.79
C LEU A 257 10.40 33.41 3.20
N VAL A 258 11.30 32.42 3.18
CA VAL A 258 12.62 32.51 2.62
C VAL A 258 12.74 31.53 1.45
N VAL A 259 13.03 32.04 0.26
CA VAL A 259 13.30 31.22 -0.92
C VAL A 259 14.78 31.26 -1.23
N THR A 260 15.41 30.09 -1.34
CA THR A 260 16.82 29.95 -1.68
C THR A 260 16.98 29.09 -2.94
N VAL A 261 17.99 29.41 -3.76
CA VAL A 261 18.40 28.64 -4.92
C VAL A 261 19.92 28.56 -4.92
N ALA A 262 20.49 27.36 -5.03
CA ALA A 262 21.93 27.12 -4.98
C ALA A 262 22.59 27.84 -3.79
N ASP A 263 22.01 27.70 -2.59
CA ASP A 263 22.44 28.31 -1.31
C ASP A 263 22.41 29.86 -1.29
N ARG A 264 21.84 30.49 -2.30
CA ARG A 264 21.64 31.95 -2.35
C ARG A 264 20.18 32.30 -2.02
N VAL A 265 20.00 33.24 -1.12
CA VAL A 265 18.67 33.77 -0.82
C VAL A 265 18.18 34.60 -2.02
N VAL A 266 17.12 34.13 -2.67
CA VAL A 266 16.45 34.81 -3.78
C VAL A 266 15.45 35.84 -3.24
N SER A 267 14.70 35.45 -2.20
CA SER A 267 13.70 36.32 -1.57
C SER A 267 13.57 36.03 -0.08
N ARG A 268 13.30 37.11 0.66
CA ARG A 268 12.85 37.04 2.05
C ARG A 268 11.66 37.98 2.20
N THR A 269 10.46 37.43 2.34
CA THR A 269 9.21 38.18 2.40
C THR A 269 8.51 37.88 3.71
N LEU A 270 8.07 38.91 4.41
CA LEU A 270 7.17 38.74 5.57
C LEU A 270 5.74 38.61 5.05
N LEU A 271 5.17 37.42 5.17
CA LEU A 271 3.79 37.16 4.81
C LEU A 271 2.84 37.65 5.90
N SER A 272 1.66 38.11 5.48
CA SER A 272 0.57 38.46 6.38
C SER A 272 -0.72 37.79 5.89
N LEU A 273 -0.92 36.57 6.34
CA LEU A 273 -1.99 35.69 5.90
C LEU A 273 -3.22 35.87 6.82
N GLY A 274 -4.34 36.33 6.29
CA GLY A 274 -5.62 36.33 7.02
C GLY A 274 -6.06 34.90 7.39
N PRO A 275 -7.14 34.77 8.21
CA PRO A 275 -7.73 33.49 8.55
C PRO A 275 -8.13 32.70 7.30
N SER A 276 -7.74 31.44 7.19
CA SER A 276 -8.02 30.56 6.04
C SER A 276 -7.56 31.10 4.68
N ALA A 277 -6.71 32.14 4.66
CA ALA A 277 -6.21 32.75 3.43
C ALA A 277 -5.23 31.85 2.70
N ARG A 278 -5.32 31.88 1.36
CA ARG A 278 -4.41 31.21 0.44
C ARG A 278 -3.74 32.26 -0.44
N GLU A 279 -2.43 32.22 -0.56
CA GLU A 279 -1.65 33.22 -1.29
C GLU A 279 -0.65 32.54 -2.23
N VAL A 280 -0.55 33.07 -3.45
CA VAL A 280 0.43 32.67 -4.45
C VAL A 280 1.47 33.78 -4.56
N LEU A 281 2.72 33.45 -4.29
CA LEU A 281 3.84 34.38 -4.35
C LEU A 281 4.70 34.04 -5.55
N ILE A 282 5.12 35.05 -6.29
CA ILE A 282 5.94 34.89 -7.49
C ILE A 282 7.18 35.77 -7.33
N TYR A 283 8.35 35.17 -7.52
CA TYR A 283 9.64 35.83 -7.42
C TYR A 283 10.45 35.63 -8.71
N GLY A 284 11.01 36.69 -9.25
CA GLY A 284 11.97 36.62 -10.36
C GLY A 284 13.30 36.02 -9.90
N VAL A 285 13.79 35.06 -10.63
CA VAL A 285 15.04 34.34 -10.33
C VAL A 285 15.92 34.33 -11.58
N PRO A 286 17.10 35.01 -11.54
CA PRO A 286 18.03 34.93 -12.65
C PRO A 286 18.64 33.55 -12.76
N GLY A 287 18.74 33.02 -13.99
CA GLY A 287 19.36 31.74 -14.29
C GLY A 287 20.86 31.83 -14.54
N PRO A 288 21.49 30.70 -14.85
CA PRO A 288 20.87 29.38 -14.97
C PRO A 288 20.56 28.74 -13.61
N LEU A 289 19.44 28.02 -13.52
CA LEU A 289 19.04 27.30 -12.32
C LEU A 289 19.80 25.99 -12.19
N ARG A 290 20.47 25.78 -11.06
CA ARG A 290 21.26 24.57 -10.77
C ARG A 290 21.16 24.21 -9.29
N GLY A 291 21.37 22.94 -8.98
CA GLY A 291 21.43 22.44 -7.61
C GLY A 291 20.07 22.50 -6.91
N ARG A 292 20.05 22.83 -5.64
CA ARG A 292 18.87 22.75 -4.77
C ARG A 292 18.15 24.08 -4.67
N ALA A 293 16.85 24.06 -4.70
CA ALA A 293 16.01 25.17 -4.29
C ALA A 293 15.16 24.76 -3.08
N THR A 294 14.98 25.69 -2.13
CA THR A 294 14.16 25.49 -0.95
C THR A 294 13.28 26.72 -0.71
N ALA A 295 12.05 26.47 -0.28
CA ALA A 295 11.20 27.49 0.33
C ALA A 295 11.00 27.11 1.79
N LEU A 296 11.31 28.03 2.70
CA LEU A 296 11.19 27.87 4.15
C LEU A 296 10.22 28.89 4.69
N LEU A 297 9.13 28.44 5.28
CA LEU A 297 8.19 29.23 6.05
C LEU A 297 8.61 29.17 7.53
N ALA A 298 9.10 30.28 8.05
CA ALA A 298 9.56 30.33 9.44
C ALA A 298 8.38 30.65 10.37
N VAL A 299 7.61 29.62 10.69
CA VAL A 299 6.45 29.67 11.60
C VAL A 299 6.63 28.59 12.66
N ASP A 300 6.12 28.88 13.85
CA ASP A 300 6.03 27.92 14.96
C ASP A 300 4.57 27.46 15.06
N ASP A 301 4.26 26.41 14.34
CA ASP A 301 2.94 25.80 14.27
C ASP A 301 3.00 24.32 14.61
N ASP A 302 1.87 23.66 14.54
CA ASP A 302 1.74 22.30 15.03
C ASP A 302 2.24 21.21 14.05
N LEU A 303 2.45 21.55 12.73
CA LEU A 303 2.96 20.63 11.72
C LEU A 303 4.17 21.21 10.99
N GLN A 304 5.37 20.71 11.29
CA GLN A 304 6.62 21.23 10.73
C GLN A 304 6.94 20.69 9.32
N THR A 305 6.30 19.61 8.90
CA THR A 305 6.62 18.91 7.64
C THR A 305 6.35 19.76 6.42
N ASP A 306 5.25 20.55 6.39
CA ASP A 306 4.85 21.39 5.28
C ASP A 306 5.35 22.83 5.37
N ASN A 307 6.15 23.14 6.39
CA ASN A 307 6.85 24.42 6.53
C ASN A 307 8.07 24.53 5.60
N ARG A 308 8.42 23.46 4.91
CA ARG A 308 9.53 23.41 3.94
C ARG A 308 9.09 22.77 2.65
N ALA A 309 9.55 23.36 1.56
CA ALA A 309 9.41 22.80 0.23
C ALA A 309 10.74 22.74 -0.47
N TYR A 310 10.94 21.67 -1.24
CA TYR A 310 12.20 21.31 -1.86
C TYR A 310 12.02 21.13 -3.36
N LEU A 311 13.06 21.49 -4.11
CA LEU A 311 13.10 21.25 -5.55
C LEU A 311 14.55 21.10 -5.97
N SER A 312 14.85 20.07 -6.76
CA SER A 312 16.16 19.85 -7.31
C SER A 312 16.22 20.21 -8.79
N PHE A 313 17.22 20.98 -9.17
CA PHE A 313 17.58 21.21 -10.56
C PHE A 313 18.77 20.29 -10.87
N PRO A 314 18.59 19.29 -11.74
CA PRO A 314 19.70 18.43 -12.10
C PRO A 314 20.81 19.23 -12.76
N ASP A 315 22.04 18.86 -12.47
CA ASP A 315 23.17 19.41 -13.18
C ASP A 315 23.03 19.09 -14.67
N GLU A 316 22.98 20.12 -15.50
CA GLU A 316 23.02 19.94 -16.94
C GLU A 316 24.39 19.34 -17.32
N ARG A 317 24.41 18.03 -17.50
CA ARG A 317 25.61 17.40 -18.05
C ARG A 317 25.83 17.93 -19.44
N PRO A 318 27.07 18.32 -19.77
CA PRO A 318 27.38 18.74 -21.13
C PRO A 318 27.06 17.60 -22.09
N THR A 319 26.28 17.90 -23.14
CA THR A 319 25.99 16.96 -24.22
C THR A 319 27.31 16.62 -24.91
N ARG A 320 27.74 15.37 -24.83
CA ARG A 320 28.96 14.88 -25.46
C ARG A 320 28.67 14.60 -26.94
N VAL A 321 29.32 15.35 -27.81
CA VAL A 321 29.16 15.24 -29.24
C VAL A 321 30.44 14.67 -29.86
N LEU A 322 30.32 13.58 -30.58
CA LEU A 322 31.40 13.05 -31.40
C LEU A 322 31.19 13.50 -32.85
N TYR A 323 32.13 14.27 -33.38
CA TYR A 323 32.20 14.59 -34.80
C TYR A 323 33.19 13.66 -35.50
N VAL A 324 32.73 12.98 -36.52
CA VAL A 324 33.54 12.07 -37.34
C VAL A 324 33.58 12.58 -38.78
N GLY A 325 34.76 12.91 -39.25
CA GLY A 325 34.92 13.38 -40.62
C GLY A 325 36.03 14.41 -40.83
N PRO A 326 36.15 14.94 -42.07
CA PRO A 326 37.24 15.81 -42.49
C PRO A 326 37.21 17.20 -41.82
N GLY A 327 36.14 17.52 -41.07
CA GLY A 327 35.93 18.83 -40.47
C GLY A 327 34.91 19.69 -41.19
N ASN A 328 34.11 20.41 -40.42
CA ASN A 328 33.14 21.37 -40.91
C ASN A 328 33.22 22.66 -40.11
N PRO A 329 33.87 23.71 -40.63
CA PRO A 329 34.13 24.92 -39.88
C PRO A 329 32.87 25.66 -39.44
N TYR A 330 31.77 25.53 -40.17
CA TYR A 330 30.50 26.18 -39.81
C TYR A 330 29.85 25.47 -38.65
N LEU A 331 29.83 24.16 -38.64
CA LEU A 331 29.24 23.35 -37.59
C LEU A 331 30.08 23.41 -36.30
N GLU A 332 31.42 23.26 -36.44
CA GLU A 332 32.35 23.34 -35.31
C GLU A 332 32.27 24.71 -34.62
N ARG A 333 32.20 25.80 -35.44
CA ARG A 333 32.05 27.15 -34.89
C ARG A 333 30.70 27.31 -34.19
N LEU A 334 29.62 26.81 -34.76
CA LEU A 334 28.28 26.87 -34.19
C LEU A 334 28.24 26.14 -32.83
N LEU A 335 28.78 24.92 -32.76
CA LEU A 335 28.75 24.10 -31.54
C LEU A 335 29.52 24.72 -30.37
N ARG A 336 30.55 25.55 -30.64
CA ARG A 336 31.27 26.30 -29.58
C ARG A 336 30.40 27.35 -28.90
N TYR A 337 29.35 27.80 -29.52
CA TYR A 337 28.38 28.74 -28.91
C TYR A 337 27.26 28.05 -28.14
N PHE A 338 27.21 26.70 -28.15
CA PHE A 338 26.25 25.96 -27.33
C PHE A 338 26.87 25.72 -25.93
N PRO A 339 26.35 26.34 -24.87
CA PRO A 339 27.02 26.41 -23.56
C PRO A 339 27.22 25.04 -22.90
N HIS A 340 26.45 24.03 -23.29
CA HIS A 340 26.48 22.71 -22.68
C HIS A 340 26.83 21.60 -23.69
N VAL A 341 27.69 21.88 -24.66
CA VAL A 341 28.17 20.90 -25.64
C VAL A 341 29.68 20.71 -25.49
N THR A 342 30.10 19.46 -25.31
CA THR A 342 31.50 19.06 -25.39
C THR A 342 31.72 18.32 -26.71
N LEU A 343 32.57 18.88 -27.55
CA LEU A 343 32.85 18.36 -28.88
C LEU A 343 34.18 17.58 -28.91
N ALA A 344 34.10 16.29 -29.23
CA ALA A 344 35.26 15.47 -29.62
C ALA A 344 35.28 15.30 -31.15
N ARG A 345 36.46 15.25 -31.73
CA ARG A 345 36.64 15.08 -33.17
C ARG A 345 37.60 13.94 -33.45
N ILE A 346 37.19 13.10 -34.41
CA ILE A 346 38.02 12.05 -35.02
C ILE A 346 37.79 12.04 -36.53
N ASP A 347 38.77 11.58 -37.29
CA ASP A 347 38.66 11.52 -38.73
C ASP A 347 37.85 10.29 -39.19
N ARG A 348 37.92 9.19 -38.45
CA ARG A 348 37.22 7.92 -38.74
C ARG A 348 36.95 7.14 -37.47
N ILE A 349 35.86 6.43 -37.40
CA ILE A 349 35.60 5.45 -36.33
C ILE A 349 36.26 4.11 -36.75
N PRO A 350 37.11 3.50 -35.91
CA PRO A 350 37.59 2.14 -36.14
C PRO A 350 36.43 1.15 -36.15
N GLU A 351 36.39 0.24 -37.14
CA GLU A 351 35.28 -0.72 -37.30
C GLU A 351 35.05 -1.61 -36.06
N ASP A 352 36.12 -1.94 -35.36
CA ASP A 352 36.10 -2.75 -34.13
C ASP A 352 35.55 -2.01 -32.91
N ARG A 353 35.40 -0.66 -32.96
CA ARG A 353 34.97 0.19 -31.85
C ARG A 353 33.71 1.00 -32.10
N VAL A 354 32.97 0.69 -33.12
CA VAL A 354 31.77 1.48 -33.49
C VAL A 354 30.75 1.51 -32.37
N THR A 355 30.42 0.37 -31.80
CA THR A 355 29.41 0.27 -30.73
C THR A 355 29.85 0.99 -29.46
N GLU A 356 31.11 0.84 -29.07
CA GLU A 356 31.70 1.52 -27.91
C GLU A 356 31.71 3.04 -28.09
N GLN A 357 32.17 3.52 -29.26
CA GLN A 357 32.25 4.95 -29.57
C GLN A 357 30.86 5.59 -29.65
N VAL A 358 29.87 4.91 -30.29
CA VAL A 358 28.49 5.42 -30.35
C VAL A 358 27.87 5.48 -28.94
N ALA A 359 28.10 4.47 -28.13
CA ALA A 359 27.58 4.43 -26.76
C ALA A 359 28.22 5.46 -25.83
N ALA A 360 29.45 5.90 -26.10
CA ALA A 360 30.15 6.87 -25.28
C ALA A 360 29.69 8.33 -25.45
N TYR A 361 28.93 8.66 -26.51
CA TYR A 361 28.50 10.01 -26.83
C TYR A 361 26.97 10.13 -26.91
N ASP A 362 26.46 11.30 -26.58
CA ASP A 362 25.03 11.59 -26.61
C ASP A 362 24.53 11.85 -28.04
N VAL A 363 25.39 12.43 -28.90
CA VAL A 363 25.13 12.68 -30.31
C VAL A 363 26.38 12.34 -31.13
N VAL A 364 26.22 11.59 -32.21
CA VAL A 364 27.29 11.29 -33.15
C VAL A 364 26.99 11.95 -34.49
N MET A 365 27.94 12.74 -34.99
CA MET A 365 27.87 13.44 -36.27
C MET A 365 28.80 12.76 -37.28
N LEU A 366 28.24 12.21 -38.36
CA LEU A 366 29.00 11.59 -39.42
C LEU A 366 28.99 12.50 -40.66
N ASP A 367 30.15 13.01 -41.05
CA ASP A 367 30.27 13.91 -42.17
C ASP A 367 31.14 13.28 -43.28
N ARG A 368 30.50 12.91 -44.39
CA ARG A 368 31.19 12.37 -45.58
C ARG A 368 32.09 11.15 -45.30
N VAL A 369 31.76 10.38 -44.30
CA VAL A 369 32.45 9.13 -43.95
C VAL A 369 31.50 7.95 -44.11
N PRO A 370 32.00 6.74 -44.42
CA PRO A 370 31.18 5.56 -44.41
C PRO A 370 30.55 5.40 -43.02
N ALA A 371 29.25 5.15 -43.00
CA ALA A 371 28.55 4.89 -41.77
C ALA A 371 28.33 3.39 -41.58
N PRO A 372 28.61 2.84 -40.42
CA PRO A 372 28.23 1.47 -40.09
C PRO A 372 26.71 1.35 -39.96
N PRO A 373 26.14 0.14 -39.92
CA PRO A 373 24.74 -0.05 -39.57
C PRO A 373 24.45 0.57 -38.20
N LEU A 374 23.37 1.37 -38.12
CA LEU A 374 23.00 2.07 -36.88
C LEU A 374 21.71 1.45 -36.35
N GLU A 375 21.74 0.99 -35.08
CA GLU A 375 20.60 0.37 -34.44
C GLU A 375 19.98 1.27 -33.34
N ARG A 376 20.78 2.09 -32.69
CA ARG A 376 20.37 2.96 -31.58
C ARG A 376 21.27 4.21 -31.47
N GLY A 377 20.76 5.26 -30.86
CA GLY A 377 21.48 6.52 -30.59
C GLY A 377 20.98 7.70 -31.43
N ASN A 378 21.61 8.86 -31.21
CA ASN A 378 21.23 10.10 -31.89
C ASN A 378 22.31 10.49 -32.90
N PHE A 379 21.90 10.73 -34.14
CA PHE A 379 22.83 10.95 -35.24
C PHE A 379 22.48 12.20 -36.05
N ILE A 380 23.52 12.91 -36.44
CA ILE A 380 23.46 13.90 -37.55
C ILE A 380 24.33 13.38 -38.68
N LEU A 381 23.71 13.06 -39.79
CA LEU A 381 24.34 12.42 -40.92
C LEU A 381 24.43 13.44 -42.07
N MET A 382 25.64 13.71 -42.57
CA MET A 382 25.88 14.68 -43.64
C MET A 382 26.52 13.97 -44.84
N ARG A 383 25.77 13.90 -45.95
CA ARG A 383 26.16 13.22 -47.18
C ARG A 383 26.62 11.77 -46.94
N THR A 384 26.01 11.13 -45.99
CA THR A 384 26.23 9.73 -45.62
C THR A 384 24.90 9.12 -45.22
N VAL A 385 24.63 7.89 -45.65
CA VAL A 385 23.37 7.18 -45.34
C VAL A 385 23.73 5.73 -44.99
N PRO A 386 23.66 5.34 -43.73
CA PRO A 386 23.86 3.95 -43.33
C PRO A 386 22.68 3.07 -43.75
N GLU A 387 22.94 1.78 -43.84
CA GLU A 387 21.89 0.78 -44.06
C GLU A 387 20.92 0.74 -42.86
N GLY A 388 19.65 0.40 -43.13
CA GLY A 388 18.64 0.22 -42.06
C GLY A 388 17.80 1.46 -41.73
N LEU A 389 18.13 2.66 -42.24
CA LEU A 389 17.36 3.89 -42.02
C LEU A 389 16.09 4.02 -42.89
N GLY A 390 15.80 3.07 -43.77
CA GLY A 390 14.70 3.20 -44.74
C GLY A 390 14.97 4.24 -45.84
N LEU A 391 16.25 4.59 -46.05
CA LEU A 391 16.74 5.49 -47.09
C LEU A 391 17.71 4.74 -47.97
N ARG A 392 17.56 4.89 -49.30
CA ARG A 392 18.49 4.34 -50.27
C ARG A 392 19.08 5.44 -51.18
N VAL A 393 20.36 5.35 -51.40
CA VAL A 393 21.05 6.26 -52.33
C VAL A 393 20.83 5.77 -53.75
N ALA A 394 20.06 6.53 -54.55
CA ALA A 394 19.77 6.23 -55.95
C ALA A 394 20.80 6.84 -56.93
N GLY A 395 21.62 7.78 -56.45
CA GLY A 395 22.62 8.46 -57.26
C GLY A 395 22.97 9.85 -56.75
N MET A 396 23.42 10.74 -57.61
CA MET A 396 23.73 12.14 -57.32
C MET A 396 22.79 13.06 -58.09
N SER A 397 22.30 14.10 -57.41
CA SER A 397 21.49 15.16 -58.01
C SER A 397 22.27 16.48 -58.04
N PRO A 398 22.63 16.98 -59.22
CA PRO A 398 23.27 18.28 -59.34
C PRO A 398 22.21 19.38 -59.27
N ARG A 399 22.47 20.39 -58.41
CA ARG A 399 21.62 21.57 -58.17
C ARG A 399 20.13 21.21 -57.93
N PRO A 400 19.86 20.36 -56.92
CA PRO A 400 18.48 20.01 -56.63
C PRO A 400 17.67 21.27 -56.26
N VAL A 401 16.48 21.37 -56.83
CA VAL A 401 15.55 22.48 -56.55
C VAL A 401 14.61 22.02 -55.44
N LEU A 402 14.45 22.86 -54.42
CA LEU A 402 13.52 22.60 -53.31
C LEU A 402 12.09 22.58 -53.87
N ALA A 403 11.39 21.47 -53.67
CA ALA A 403 10.00 21.27 -54.10
C ALA A 403 9.00 21.41 -52.95
N SER A 404 9.39 20.98 -51.74
CA SER A 404 8.53 21.07 -50.55
C SER A 404 9.34 21.21 -49.27
N ALA A 405 8.73 21.85 -48.26
CA ALA A 405 9.23 21.92 -46.90
C ALA A 405 8.07 21.61 -45.92
N ASP A 406 8.27 20.69 -44.98
CA ASP A 406 7.29 20.33 -43.96
C ASP A 406 7.59 21.08 -42.67
N ALA A 407 6.61 21.80 -42.17
CA ALA A 407 6.72 22.60 -40.93
C ALA A 407 6.13 21.90 -39.70
N ALA A 408 5.52 20.73 -39.82
CA ALA A 408 4.81 20.08 -38.72
C ALA A 408 5.75 19.35 -37.71
N HIS A 409 6.98 19.05 -38.12
CA HIS A 409 7.92 18.35 -37.27
C HIS A 409 8.62 19.29 -36.27
N PRO A 410 8.92 18.87 -35.01
CA PRO A 410 9.61 19.71 -34.01
C PRO A 410 10.93 20.31 -34.51
N LEU A 411 11.65 19.61 -35.35
CA LEU A 411 12.89 20.10 -36.00
C LEU A 411 12.66 21.33 -36.88
N ALA A 412 11.46 21.51 -37.42
CA ALA A 412 11.11 22.62 -38.30
C ALA A 412 10.63 23.87 -37.55
N ALA A 413 10.53 23.82 -36.20
CA ALA A 413 10.04 24.94 -35.39
C ALA A 413 10.89 26.20 -35.59
N GLY A 414 10.29 27.24 -36.18
CA GLY A 414 10.97 28.51 -36.52
C GLY A 414 11.99 28.44 -37.67
N VAL A 415 12.13 27.29 -38.29
CA VAL A 415 13.09 27.05 -39.40
C VAL A 415 12.42 27.36 -40.75
N ARG A 416 13.04 28.21 -41.54
CA ARG A 416 12.60 28.51 -42.92
C ARG A 416 13.62 28.00 -43.91
N LEU A 417 13.21 27.04 -44.74
CA LEU A 417 14.06 26.40 -45.73
C LEU A 417 13.75 26.86 -47.19
N ASP A 418 12.75 27.74 -47.34
CA ASP A 418 12.36 28.28 -48.65
C ASP A 418 13.57 28.88 -49.37
N GLY A 419 13.69 28.52 -50.64
CA GLY A 419 14.80 29.00 -51.46
C GLY A 419 16.19 28.49 -51.05
N LEU A 420 16.26 27.36 -50.33
CA LEU A 420 17.53 26.69 -49.97
C LEU A 420 18.28 26.34 -51.26
N VAL A 421 19.54 26.81 -51.37
CA VAL A 421 20.41 26.53 -52.51
C VAL A 421 21.43 25.46 -52.12
N VAL A 422 21.40 24.36 -52.87
CA VAL A 422 22.32 23.23 -52.68
C VAL A 422 23.03 22.98 -54.00
N ARG A 423 24.36 22.86 -53.98
CA ARG A 423 25.16 22.67 -55.16
C ARG A 423 25.04 21.26 -55.74
N ASP A 424 25.07 20.27 -54.89
CA ASP A 424 24.88 18.86 -55.20
C ASP A 424 24.41 18.08 -53.96
N ALA A 425 23.58 17.08 -54.16
CA ALA A 425 23.06 16.21 -53.11
C ALA A 425 23.01 14.75 -53.53
N LEU A 426 22.96 13.85 -52.59
CA LEU A 426 22.57 12.46 -52.83
C LEU A 426 21.10 12.43 -53.26
N ALA A 427 20.78 11.74 -54.35
CA ALA A 427 19.40 11.43 -54.69
C ALA A 427 18.95 10.28 -53.75
N LEU A 428 18.05 10.58 -52.83
CA LEU A 428 17.58 9.63 -51.82
C LEU A 428 16.18 9.13 -52.17
N ALA A 429 16.00 7.82 -52.16
CA ALA A 429 14.68 7.19 -52.17
C ALA A 429 14.32 6.80 -50.72
N ALA A 430 13.18 7.30 -50.23
CA ALA A 430 12.64 6.93 -48.92
C ALA A 430 11.66 5.77 -49.09
N ASP A 431 11.97 4.61 -48.50
CA ASP A 431 11.15 3.40 -48.59
C ASP A 431 10.10 3.29 -47.46
N GLY A 432 9.80 4.39 -46.79
CA GLY A 432 8.89 4.49 -45.66
C GLY A 432 9.62 4.63 -44.30
N GLY A 433 9.09 5.47 -43.42
CA GLY A 433 9.63 5.78 -42.10
C GLY A 433 10.46 7.07 -42.07
N GLY A 434 9.97 8.08 -41.40
CA GLY A 434 10.60 9.40 -41.26
C GLY A 434 9.85 10.52 -41.97
N VAL A 435 10.29 11.76 -41.71
CA VAL A 435 9.67 12.99 -42.20
C VAL A 435 10.70 13.80 -43.00
N SER A 436 10.33 14.23 -44.21
CA SER A 436 11.17 15.09 -45.03
C SER A 436 10.95 16.55 -44.67
N LEU A 437 11.91 17.18 -43.98
CA LEU A 437 11.86 18.60 -43.63
C LEU A 437 12.08 19.50 -44.87
N ALA A 438 12.83 19.01 -45.82
CA ALA A 438 13.03 19.63 -47.15
C ALA A 438 13.19 18.53 -48.18
N ALA A 439 12.49 18.63 -49.30
CA ALA A 439 12.57 17.66 -50.37
C ALA A 439 12.72 18.35 -51.75
N SER A 440 13.38 17.67 -52.66
CA SER A 440 13.49 18.01 -54.08
C SER A 440 12.79 16.95 -54.93
N GLU A 441 12.72 17.17 -56.25
CA GLU A 441 12.23 16.15 -57.19
C GLU A 441 13.06 14.85 -57.15
N SER A 442 14.34 14.94 -56.75
CA SER A 442 15.24 13.79 -56.60
C SER A 442 15.19 13.11 -55.23
N GLY A 443 14.22 13.49 -54.37
CA GLY A 443 14.04 12.94 -53.01
C GLY A 443 14.37 13.90 -51.90
N PRO A 444 14.40 13.41 -50.63
CA PRO A 444 14.68 14.20 -49.44
C PRO A 444 16.05 14.88 -49.45
N LEU A 445 16.09 16.17 -49.14
CA LEU A 445 17.33 16.93 -48.91
C LEU A 445 17.70 16.99 -47.41
N ILE A 446 16.69 17.17 -46.56
CA ILE A 446 16.82 17.11 -45.11
C ILE A 446 15.72 16.18 -44.61
N HIS A 447 16.11 15.11 -43.94
CA HIS A 447 15.17 14.05 -43.53
C HIS A 447 15.40 13.65 -42.08
N ALA A 448 14.32 13.54 -41.33
CA ALA A 448 14.30 13.06 -39.95
C ALA A 448 13.82 11.60 -39.91
N VAL A 449 14.56 10.74 -39.26
CA VAL A 449 14.20 9.34 -39.01
C VAL A 449 14.10 9.11 -37.50
N GLU A 450 12.99 8.51 -37.07
CA GLU A 450 12.81 8.05 -35.70
C GLU A 450 12.33 6.60 -35.74
N LYS A 451 13.13 5.69 -35.13
CA LYS A 451 12.85 4.25 -35.15
C LYS A 451 13.30 3.64 -33.84
N GLY A 452 12.36 3.45 -32.89
CA GLY A 452 12.69 3.00 -31.56
C GLY A 452 13.69 3.94 -30.87
N ASP A 453 14.84 3.41 -30.46
CA ASP A 453 15.91 4.18 -29.80
C ASP A 453 16.86 4.92 -30.78
N LEU A 454 16.57 4.88 -32.05
CA LEU A 454 17.36 5.54 -33.07
C LEU A 454 16.68 6.83 -33.54
N LYS A 455 17.38 7.96 -33.44
CA LYS A 455 17.00 9.23 -34.03
C LYS A 455 18.10 9.72 -34.97
N ALA A 456 17.76 10.04 -36.19
CA ALA A 456 18.74 10.53 -37.14
C ALA A 456 18.21 11.73 -37.94
N LEU A 457 18.99 12.81 -37.96
CA LEU A 457 18.80 13.94 -38.88
C LEU A 457 19.77 13.79 -40.04
N VAL A 458 19.23 13.56 -41.23
CA VAL A 458 20.01 13.27 -42.45
C VAL A 458 20.01 14.49 -43.37
N PHE A 459 21.19 14.98 -43.71
CA PHE A 459 21.43 15.94 -44.77
C PHE A 459 21.95 15.17 -45.99
N ALA A 460 21.20 15.17 -47.09
CA ALA A 460 21.60 14.53 -48.35
C ALA A 460 22.80 15.22 -49.01
N PHE A 461 23.21 16.38 -48.51
CA PHE A 461 24.24 17.23 -49.05
C PHE A 461 25.33 17.57 -48.01
N ASP A 462 26.44 18.07 -48.51
CA ASP A 462 27.52 18.66 -47.71
C ASP A 462 27.12 20.11 -47.34
N LEU A 463 27.12 20.42 -46.06
CA LEU A 463 26.76 21.75 -45.54
C LEU A 463 27.64 22.85 -46.18
N THR A 464 28.92 22.56 -46.43
CA THR A 464 29.85 23.51 -47.07
C THR A 464 29.53 23.79 -48.54
N ARG A 465 28.68 22.95 -49.14
CA ARG A 465 28.24 23.08 -50.54
C ARG A 465 26.79 23.55 -50.65
N SER A 466 26.31 24.25 -49.64
CA SER A 466 24.98 24.86 -49.57
C SER A 466 25.05 26.26 -48.96
N ASP A 467 23.99 27.02 -49.10
CA ASP A 467 23.82 28.31 -48.40
C ASP A 467 23.23 28.17 -46.99
N LEU A 468 22.90 26.95 -46.55
CA LEU A 468 22.29 26.70 -45.25
C LEU A 468 23.10 27.27 -44.07
N PRO A 469 24.43 27.12 -44.00
CA PRO A 469 25.23 27.67 -42.88
C PRO A 469 25.17 29.20 -42.76
N PHE A 470 24.77 29.91 -43.79
CA PHE A 470 24.64 31.37 -43.80
C PHE A 470 23.21 31.86 -43.49
N ARG A 471 22.28 30.93 -43.26
CA ARG A 471 20.90 31.24 -42.92
C ARG A 471 20.67 31.18 -41.41
N VAL A 472 19.76 32.02 -40.92
CA VAL A 472 19.29 31.97 -39.50
C VAL A 472 18.68 30.61 -39.16
N SER A 473 18.16 29.91 -40.15
CA SER A 473 17.60 28.56 -40.03
C SER A 473 18.62 27.51 -39.57
N PHE A 474 19.90 27.66 -39.88
CA PHE A 474 20.92 26.67 -39.51
C PHE A 474 21.12 26.51 -38.02
N PRO A 475 21.44 27.56 -37.25
CA PRO A 475 21.54 27.44 -35.80
C PRO A 475 20.22 27.00 -35.13
N LEU A 476 19.07 27.40 -35.67
CA LEU A 476 17.76 26.95 -35.16
C LEU A 476 17.57 25.46 -35.42
N LEU A 477 17.87 24.97 -36.62
CA LEU A 477 17.74 23.55 -36.96
C LEU A 477 18.66 22.68 -36.08
N VAL A 478 19.91 23.10 -35.87
CA VAL A 478 20.85 22.39 -34.99
C VAL A 478 20.36 22.41 -33.54
N ARG A 479 19.90 23.56 -33.04
CA ARG A 479 19.30 23.64 -31.68
C ARG A 479 18.10 22.70 -31.54
N ASN A 480 17.19 22.73 -32.54
CA ASN A 480 16.01 21.88 -32.51
C ASN A 480 16.40 20.39 -32.57
N ALA A 481 17.48 20.04 -33.31
CA ALA A 481 18.01 18.67 -33.32
C ALA A 481 18.48 18.22 -31.94
N PHE A 482 19.23 19.05 -31.22
CA PHE A 482 19.63 18.73 -29.84
C PHE A 482 18.45 18.61 -28.89
N SER A 483 17.42 19.46 -29.04
CA SER A 483 16.18 19.34 -28.25
C SER A 483 15.41 18.07 -28.59
N TRP A 484 15.31 17.72 -29.88
CA TRP A 484 14.63 16.51 -30.33
C TRP A 484 15.33 15.21 -29.93
N PHE A 485 16.66 15.22 -29.84
CA PHE A 485 17.46 14.09 -29.35
C PHE A 485 17.33 13.86 -27.85
N ARG A 486 16.99 14.90 -27.08
CA ARG A 486 16.73 14.75 -25.65
C ARG A 486 15.38 14.02 -25.45
N PRO A 487 15.28 13.10 -24.49
CA PRO A 487 13.98 12.54 -24.10
C PRO A 487 13.06 13.67 -23.67
N ALA A 488 11.77 13.57 -23.98
CA ALA A 488 10.74 14.60 -23.68
C ALA A 488 10.63 14.95 -22.19
N SER A 489 11.10 14.07 -21.30
CA SER A 489 11.15 14.27 -19.84
C SER A 489 12.19 15.32 -19.40
N ARG A 490 13.02 15.87 -20.28
CA ARG A 490 14.12 16.79 -19.94
C ARG A 490 13.91 18.26 -20.29
N GLU A 491 12.72 18.67 -20.73
CA GLU A 491 12.49 20.09 -21.05
C GLU A 491 12.39 21.02 -19.83
N PHE A 492 12.05 20.48 -18.66
CA PHE A 492 12.18 21.11 -17.34
C PHE A 492 12.39 20.02 -16.28
N PRO A 493 13.63 19.64 -16.02
CA PRO A 493 13.88 18.61 -15.02
C PRO A 493 13.98 19.20 -13.62
N ALA A 494 12.96 19.94 -13.19
CA ALA A 494 12.75 20.14 -11.79
C ALA A 494 12.24 18.80 -11.25
N SER A 495 13.12 18.03 -10.66
CA SER A 495 12.78 16.71 -10.15
C SER A 495 12.16 16.86 -8.78
N GLN A 496 10.84 16.74 -8.72
CA GLN A 496 10.10 16.63 -7.45
C GLN A 496 8.91 15.69 -7.61
N VAL A 497 8.61 15.00 -6.52
CA VAL A 497 7.42 14.15 -6.38
C VAL A 497 6.72 14.43 -5.05
N ALA A 498 5.44 14.08 -4.95
CA ALA A 498 4.77 14.09 -3.65
C ALA A 498 5.25 12.91 -2.79
N ALA A 499 5.22 13.08 -1.48
CA ALA A 499 5.54 12.01 -0.55
C ALA A 499 4.61 10.81 -0.75
N GLY A 500 5.16 9.60 -0.76
CA GLY A 500 4.45 8.36 -1.05
C GLY A 500 4.28 8.06 -2.54
N VAL A 501 4.63 8.97 -3.46
CA VAL A 501 4.55 8.73 -4.91
C VAL A 501 5.89 8.19 -5.40
N PRO A 502 5.91 7.03 -6.09
CA PRO A 502 7.15 6.48 -6.62
C PRO A 502 7.87 7.43 -7.57
N PHE A 503 9.18 7.57 -7.40
CA PHE A 503 10.04 8.30 -8.32
C PHE A 503 10.60 7.36 -9.40
N VAL A 504 10.54 7.78 -10.65
CA VAL A 504 11.07 7.02 -11.79
C VAL A 504 12.28 7.76 -12.34
N ALA A 505 13.46 7.16 -12.17
CA ALA A 505 14.69 7.63 -12.78
C ALA A 505 14.85 7.03 -14.18
N ASP A 506 15.08 7.87 -15.18
CA ASP A 506 15.48 7.43 -16.53
C ASP A 506 16.99 7.16 -16.54
N VAL A 507 17.36 5.93 -16.89
CA VAL A 507 18.74 5.45 -16.85
C VAL A 507 19.22 4.99 -18.23
N GLY A 508 20.54 4.90 -18.38
CA GLY A 508 21.14 4.41 -19.64
C GLY A 508 20.86 2.93 -19.86
N VAL A 509 21.05 2.49 -21.12
CA VAL A 509 20.72 1.13 -21.60
C VAL A 509 21.46 0.01 -20.85
N ASP A 510 22.62 0.30 -20.25
CA ASP A 510 23.49 -0.69 -19.61
C ASP A 510 23.56 -0.54 -18.08
N GLU A 511 22.60 0.17 -17.49
CA GLU A 511 22.53 0.35 -16.05
C GLU A 511 21.65 -0.77 -15.45
N GLU A 512 22.24 -1.68 -14.69
CA GLU A 512 21.52 -2.80 -14.08
C GLU A 512 20.96 -2.44 -12.68
N GLN A 513 21.58 -1.49 -12.01
CA GLN A 513 21.24 -1.12 -10.64
C GLN A 513 21.51 0.37 -10.36
N LEU A 514 20.61 0.99 -9.61
CA LEU A 514 20.79 2.31 -8.99
C LEU A 514 20.82 2.16 -7.48
N VAL A 515 21.59 3.00 -6.81
CA VAL A 515 21.56 3.15 -5.35
C VAL A 515 20.87 4.47 -5.03
N PHE A 516 19.73 4.39 -4.33
CA PHE A 516 19.03 5.57 -3.83
C PHE A 516 19.40 5.82 -2.37
N VAL A 517 19.55 7.08 -2.01
CA VAL A 517 19.83 7.52 -0.64
C VAL A 517 18.75 8.48 -0.20
N SER A 518 18.06 8.15 0.90
CA SER A 518 16.99 8.97 1.50
C SER A 518 17.55 10.20 2.22
N PRO A 519 16.72 11.19 2.61
CA PRO A 519 17.13 12.31 3.45
C PRO A 519 17.73 11.89 4.80
N SER A 520 17.26 10.79 5.38
CA SER A 520 17.80 10.19 6.61
C SER A 520 19.15 9.47 6.42
N GLY A 521 19.60 9.28 5.16
CA GLY A 521 20.86 8.63 4.81
C GLY A 521 20.75 7.12 4.61
N GLU A 522 19.56 6.55 4.55
CA GLU A 522 19.36 5.14 4.23
C GLU A 522 19.62 4.90 2.74
N ALA A 523 20.44 3.91 2.42
CA ALA A 523 20.83 3.57 1.06
C ALA A 523 20.13 2.26 0.63
N LEU A 524 19.35 2.32 -0.44
CA LEU A 524 18.61 1.19 -0.99
C LEU A 524 18.99 0.95 -2.46
N PRO A 525 19.48 -0.27 -2.80
CA PRO A 525 19.74 -0.65 -4.18
C PRO A 525 18.44 -1.02 -4.90
N VAL A 526 18.22 -0.48 -6.09
CA VAL A 526 17.05 -0.72 -6.93
C VAL A 526 17.50 -1.27 -8.28
N GLN A 527 16.92 -2.40 -8.68
CA GLN A 527 17.16 -2.99 -9.99
C GLN A 527 16.45 -2.16 -11.07
N THR A 528 17.14 -1.91 -12.16
CA THR A 528 16.58 -1.21 -13.31
C THR A 528 15.85 -2.18 -14.25
N ARG A 529 14.76 -1.73 -14.84
CA ARG A 529 14.02 -2.47 -15.85
C ARG A 529 13.71 -1.52 -17.01
N GLU A 530 13.91 -1.98 -18.24
CA GLU A 530 13.55 -1.21 -19.45
C GLU A 530 14.03 0.25 -19.42
N ARG A 531 15.27 0.50 -18.94
CA ARG A 531 15.90 1.83 -18.82
C ARG A 531 15.29 2.72 -17.72
N THR A 532 14.52 2.17 -16.82
CA THR A 532 13.97 2.91 -15.68
C THR A 532 14.33 2.26 -14.36
N GLY A 533 14.68 3.07 -13.37
CA GLY A 533 14.79 2.68 -11.97
C GLY A 533 13.66 3.31 -11.19
N THR A 534 12.75 2.50 -10.64
CA THR A 534 11.61 2.98 -9.86
C THR A 534 11.93 2.85 -8.36
N TYR A 535 11.93 3.96 -7.67
CA TYR A 535 12.08 4.03 -6.21
C TYR A 535 10.73 4.35 -5.57
N SER A 536 10.23 3.45 -4.74
CA SER A 536 8.89 3.55 -4.15
C SER A 536 8.89 4.06 -2.71
N ASP A 537 10.04 4.05 -2.02
CA ASP A 537 10.13 4.48 -0.63
C ASP A 537 10.39 6.00 -0.51
N THR A 538 9.40 6.79 -0.91
CA THR A 538 9.41 8.26 -0.87
C THR A 538 8.60 8.79 0.32
N ALA A 539 8.63 8.09 1.45
CA ALA A 539 7.80 8.40 2.61
C ALA A 539 8.33 9.57 3.47
N GLU A 540 9.55 10.05 3.23
CA GLU A 540 10.20 11.14 3.94
C GLU A 540 10.33 12.37 3.03
N VAL A 541 10.02 13.56 3.53
CA VAL A 541 10.17 14.84 2.81
C VAL A 541 11.62 15.28 2.83
N GLY A 542 12.15 15.70 1.67
CA GLY A 542 13.53 16.17 1.55
C GLY A 542 14.18 15.88 0.21
N PHE A 543 15.51 15.92 0.18
CA PHE A 543 16.30 15.61 -1.01
C PHE A 543 16.75 14.16 -1.00
N TYR A 544 16.41 13.44 -2.05
CA TYR A 544 16.88 12.08 -2.34
C TYR A 544 17.98 12.15 -3.38
N GLN A 545 19.00 11.33 -3.23
CA GLN A 545 20.07 11.17 -4.19
C GLN A 545 20.01 9.78 -4.80
N PHE A 546 20.40 9.66 -6.05
CA PHE A 546 20.60 8.35 -6.66
C PHE A 546 21.91 8.35 -7.44
N SER A 547 22.61 7.24 -7.40
CA SER A 547 23.87 7.04 -8.08
C SER A 547 23.87 5.77 -8.91
N GLY A 548 24.52 5.85 -10.07
CA GLY A 548 24.67 4.74 -10.99
C GLY A 548 25.99 4.83 -11.75
N THR A 549 26.31 3.85 -12.59
CA THR A 549 27.58 3.79 -13.34
C THR A 549 27.74 4.95 -14.31
N ARG A 550 26.61 5.54 -14.77
CA ARG A 550 26.60 6.68 -15.70
C ARG A 550 26.40 8.04 -15.03
N GLY A 551 26.31 8.05 -13.70
CA GLY A 551 26.35 9.26 -12.88
C GLY A 551 25.22 9.34 -11.86
N ASP A 552 25.33 10.42 -11.11
CA ASP A 552 24.48 10.71 -9.97
C ASP A 552 23.34 11.63 -10.37
N GLY A 553 22.22 11.54 -9.65
CA GLY A 553 21.10 12.44 -9.79
C GLY A 553 20.47 12.73 -8.44
N GLU A 554 19.56 13.69 -8.44
CA GLU A 554 18.86 14.11 -7.23
C GLU A 554 17.42 14.48 -7.57
N PHE A 555 16.51 14.18 -6.65
CA PHE A 555 15.12 14.65 -6.72
C PHE A 555 14.65 15.09 -5.34
N ALA A 556 13.57 15.83 -5.29
CA ALA A 556 12.97 16.31 -4.07
C ALA A 556 11.62 15.61 -3.82
N VAL A 557 11.31 15.37 -2.55
CA VAL A 557 10.02 14.88 -2.09
C VAL A 557 9.38 15.94 -1.20
N ASN A 558 8.09 16.21 -1.43
CA ASN A 558 7.33 17.22 -0.70
C ASN A 558 5.96 16.67 -0.27
N LEU A 559 5.39 17.22 0.79
CA LEU A 559 4.04 16.83 1.22
C LEU A 559 2.97 17.33 0.24
N PHE A 560 2.89 18.64 0.00
CA PHE A 560 1.93 19.32 -0.91
C PHE A 560 0.49 18.78 -0.87
N SER A 561 0.02 18.34 0.27
CA SER A 561 -1.35 17.87 0.48
C SER A 561 -2.14 18.88 1.32
N GLU A 562 -3.23 19.40 0.76
CA GLU A 562 -4.14 20.27 1.52
C GLU A 562 -4.87 19.49 2.62
N GLU A 563 -5.10 18.19 2.42
CA GLU A 563 -5.78 17.33 3.39
C GLU A 563 -4.90 17.09 4.61
N GLU A 564 -3.64 16.77 4.43
CA GLU A 564 -2.67 16.57 5.51
C GLU A 564 -2.29 17.86 6.22
N SER A 565 -2.17 18.98 5.47
CA SER A 565 -1.90 20.29 6.06
C SER A 565 -3.08 20.85 6.86
N ARG A 566 -4.31 20.41 6.56
CA ARG A 566 -5.51 20.74 7.33
C ARG A 566 -5.64 19.84 8.55
N ILE A 567 -4.77 19.99 9.52
CA ILE A 567 -4.70 19.16 10.73
C ILE A 567 -5.90 19.26 11.67
N ARG A 568 -6.88 20.12 11.39
CA ARG A 568 -8.15 20.11 12.13
C ARG A 568 -8.99 18.94 11.69
N PRO A 569 -9.52 18.15 12.64
CA PRO A 569 -10.32 16.98 12.32
C PRO A 569 -11.50 17.36 11.42
N SER A 570 -11.61 16.72 10.27
CA SER A 570 -12.78 16.84 9.38
C SER A 570 -13.94 15.98 9.87
N TYR A 571 -13.65 14.91 10.59
CA TYR A 571 -14.60 14.01 11.23
C TYR A 571 -14.44 14.10 12.75
N ARG A 572 -15.51 14.42 13.47
CA ARG A 572 -15.58 14.20 14.92
C ARG A 572 -16.23 12.85 15.15
N ALA A 573 -15.46 11.89 15.66
CA ALA A 573 -16.06 10.70 16.23
C ALA A 573 -17.15 11.16 17.21
N ALA A 574 -18.39 10.69 17.03
CA ALA A 574 -19.37 10.88 18.09
C ALA A 574 -18.70 10.36 19.38
N PRO A 575 -18.76 11.14 20.51
CA PRO A 575 -18.23 10.64 21.75
C PRO A 575 -18.76 9.23 21.90
N ALA A 576 -17.92 8.28 22.29
CA ALA A 576 -18.30 6.90 22.55
C ALA A 576 -19.30 6.87 23.72
N GLU A 577 -20.41 7.57 23.58
CA GLU A 577 -21.65 7.22 24.22
C GLU A 577 -21.88 5.79 23.78
N ALA A 578 -21.55 4.92 24.72
CA ALA A 578 -21.73 3.50 24.68
C ALA A 578 -22.53 3.11 23.46
N ALA A 579 -21.82 2.80 22.35
CA ALA A 579 -22.47 2.13 21.22
C ALA A 579 -23.39 1.15 21.91
N PRO A 580 -24.73 1.26 21.74
CA PRO A 580 -25.63 0.49 22.58
C PRO A 580 -24.97 -0.84 22.63
N ALA A 581 -24.71 -1.31 23.84
CA ALA A 581 -24.26 -2.66 24.04
C ALA A 581 -25.37 -3.55 23.45
N ALA A 582 -25.54 -3.50 22.15
CA ALA A 582 -25.82 -4.62 21.32
C ALA A 582 -24.61 -5.53 21.50
N ALA A 583 -24.33 -5.77 22.75
CA ALA A 583 -24.00 -7.03 23.26
C ALA A 583 -25.17 -7.97 22.86
N GLU A 584 -25.32 -8.18 21.57
CA GLU A 584 -25.45 -9.54 21.13
C GLU A 584 -24.18 -10.18 21.62
N SER A 585 -24.25 -10.54 22.93
CA SER A 585 -23.35 -11.49 23.54
C SER A 585 -23.15 -12.54 22.48
N ALA A 586 -21.99 -12.52 21.83
CA ALA A 586 -21.61 -13.62 20.96
C ALA A 586 -21.97 -14.86 21.75
N PRO A 587 -22.75 -15.78 21.23
CA PRO A 587 -23.24 -16.91 21.99
C PRO A 587 -22.01 -17.52 22.64
N GLY A 588 -21.89 -17.25 23.95
CA GLY A 588 -20.74 -17.74 24.73
C GLY A 588 -20.69 -19.23 24.44
N THR A 589 -19.54 -19.80 24.27
CA THR A 589 -19.35 -21.22 23.95
C THR A 589 -20.28 -22.00 24.85
N ARG A 590 -21.35 -22.48 24.24
CA ARG A 590 -22.43 -23.16 24.93
C ARG A 590 -21.95 -24.58 25.22
N PHE A 591 -21.68 -24.84 26.48
CA PHE A 591 -21.39 -26.20 26.93
C PHE A 591 -22.72 -26.89 27.23
N ASP A 592 -23.19 -27.74 26.33
CA ASP A 592 -24.34 -28.58 26.53
C ASP A 592 -23.98 -29.70 27.50
N LEU A 593 -24.65 -29.74 28.67
CA LEU A 593 -24.43 -30.75 29.70
C LEU A 593 -25.18 -32.07 29.46
N TRP A 594 -26.08 -32.11 28.43
CA TRP A 594 -26.87 -33.28 28.17
C TRP A 594 -26.07 -34.57 27.86
N PRO A 595 -24.86 -34.54 27.17
CA PRO A 595 -24.12 -35.77 26.94
C PRO A 595 -23.58 -36.38 28.25
N VAL A 596 -23.12 -35.53 29.18
CA VAL A 596 -22.61 -35.97 30.47
C VAL A 596 -23.73 -36.60 31.30
N LEU A 597 -24.92 -36.00 31.27
CA LEU A 597 -26.08 -36.51 32.01
C LEU A 597 -26.59 -37.84 31.42
N ILE A 598 -26.50 -38.04 30.12
CA ILE A 598 -26.84 -39.33 29.49
C ILE A 598 -25.83 -40.42 29.90
N VAL A 599 -24.52 -40.11 29.90
CA VAL A 599 -23.49 -41.07 30.35
C VAL A 599 -23.74 -41.43 31.84
N LEU A 600 -24.10 -40.44 32.66
CA LEU A 600 -24.43 -40.67 34.09
C LEU A 600 -25.69 -41.57 34.23
N ALA A 601 -26.74 -41.33 33.43
CA ALA A 601 -27.95 -42.15 33.45
C ALA A 601 -27.66 -43.61 33.06
N LEU A 602 -26.84 -43.82 32.01
CA LEU A 602 -26.37 -45.14 31.59
C LEU A 602 -25.57 -45.86 32.68
N ALA A 603 -24.69 -45.16 33.34
CA ALA A 603 -23.91 -45.72 34.46
C ALA A 603 -24.80 -46.13 35.62
N LEU A 604 -25.81 -45.32 35.97
CA LEU A 604 -26.78 -45.60 37.00
C LEU A 604 -27.67 -46.84 36.66
N LEU A 605 -28.11 -46.98 35.40
CA LEU A 605 -28.84 -48.16 34.95
C LEU A 605 -27.99 -49.44 34.96
N LEU A 606 -26.69 -49.32 34.58
CA LEU A 606 -25.77 -50.44 34.70
C LEU A 606 -25.52 -50.85 36.16
N ALA A 607 -25.37 -49.89 37.06
CA ALA A 607 -25.23 -50.15 38.48
C ALA A 607 -26.49 -50.82 39.04
N GLU A 608 -27.67 -50.35 38.65
CA GLU A 608 -28.96 -50.97 39.03
C GLU A 608 -28.99 -52.42 38.54
N CYS A 609 -28.62 -52.67 37.30
CA CYS A 609 -28.59 -54.00 36.68
C CYS A 609 -27.67 -54.96 37.45
N VAL A 610 -26.47 -54.52 37.84
CA VAL A 610 -25.53 -55.28 38.66
C VAL A 610 -26.11 -55.61 40.05
N VAL A 611 -26.73 -54.64 40.67
CA VAL A 611 -27.41 -54.84 42.00
C VAL A 611 -28.52 -55.85 41.89
N VAL A 612 -29.39 -55.75 40.85
CA VAL A 612 -30.49 -56.68 40.62
C VAL A 612 -29.98 -58.11 40.30
N CYS A 613 -28.95 -58.25 39.50
CA CYS A 613 -28.33 -59.55 39.16
C CYS A 613 -27.72 -60.22 40.39
N ARG A 614 -27.02 -59.44 41.25
CA ARG A 614 -26.46 -59.96 42.51
C ARG A 614 -27.52 -60.40 43.49
N THR A 615 -28.66 -59.72 43.53
CA THR A 615 -29.73 -60.02 44.52
C THR A 615 -30.66 -61.14 44.04
N ARG A 616 -30.88 -61.36 42.74
CA ARG A 616 -31.85 -62.32 42.22
C ARG A 616 -31.26 -63.60 41.56
N ARG A 617 -29.94 -63.73 41.40
CA ARG A 617 -29.24 -64.88 40.77
C ARG A 617 -29.82 -65.33 39.41
N SER A 618 -30.49 -64.48 38.64
CA SER A 618 -31.03 -64.78 37.29
C SER A 618 -30.62 -63.72 36.27
N LEU A 619 -30.12 -64.16 35.14
CA LEU A 619 -29.64 -63.29 34.02
C LEU A 619 -30.79 -62.78 33.14
N LEU A 620 -32.03 -63.25 33.30
CA LEU A 620 -33.19 -62.87 32.46
C LEU A 620 -33.50 -61.37 32.37
N PRO A 621 -33.32 -60.56 33.40
CA PRO A 621 -33.60 -59.11 33.30
C PRO A 621 -32.62 -58.36 32.43
N LEU A 622 -31.40 -58.86 32.20
CA LEU A 622 -30.38 -58.14 31.39
C LEU A 622 -30.75 -58.02 29.90
N TRP A 623 -31.31 -59.12 29.32
CA TRP A 623 -31.67 -59.19 27.91
C TRP A 623 -32.84 -58.27 27.53
N LEU A 624 -33.67 -57.91 28.43
CA LEU A 624 -34.85 -57.03 28.19
C LEU A 624 -34.52 -55.53 28.40
N ARG A 625 -33.53 -55.20 29.20
CA ARG A 625 -33.25 -53.79 29.62
C ARG A 625 -32.12 -53.15 28.81
N VAL A 626 -31.15 -53.92 28.34
CA VAL A 626 -30.07 -53.42 27.49
C VAL A 626 -30.57 -52.89 26.15
N PRO A 627 -31.49 -53.59 25.43
CA PRO A 627 -32.04 -53.03 24.20
C PRO A 627 -32.90 -51.79 24.44
N ALA A 628 -33.65 -51.71 25.53
CA ALA A 628 -34.46 -50.53 25.85
C ALA A 628 -33.60 -49.30 26.13
N ALA A 629 -32.46 -49.46 26.80
CA ALA A 629 -31.51 -48.40 27.02
C ALA A 629 -30.79 -47.96 25.73
N ALA A 630 -30.45 -48.91 24.84
CA ALA A 630 -29.85 -48.64 23.55
C ALA A 630 -30.83 -47.91 22.59
N VAL A 631 -32.09 -48.29 22.56
CA VAL A 631 -33.14 -47.59 21.78
C VAL A 631 -33.35 -46.18 22.30
N LEU A 632 -33.31 -45.97 23.61
CA LEU A 632 -33.46 -44.63 24.20
C LEU A 632 -32.28 -43.73 23.84
N VAL A 633 -31.06 -44.24 23.80
CA VAL A 633 -29.87 -43.52 23.38
C VAL A 633 -29.93 -43.20 21.88
N LEU A 634 -30.36 -44.15 21.04
CA LEU A 634 -30.51 -43.92 19.58
C LEU A 634 -31.63 -42.91 19.26
N ALA A 635 -32.69 -42.89 20.03
CA ALA A 635 -33.78 -41.91 19.88
C ALA A 635 -33.41 -40.50 20.35
N LEU A 636 -32.36 -40.34 21.15
CA LEU A 636 -31.86 -39.04 21.66
C LEU A 636 -30.71 -38.47 20.85
N VAL A 637 -30.05 -39.26 20.01
CA VAL A 637 -28.91 -38.84 19.16
C VAL A 637 -29.38 -38.40 17.77
N ASN A 638 -30.61 -38.78 17.33
CA ASN A 638 -31.26 -38.24 16.14
C ASN A 638 -32.21 -37.09 16.52
#